data_313a252ac3cab14951d5ee947dd3873a
#
_entry.id   313a252ac3cab14951d5ee947dd3873a
#
_cell.length_a   1.000
_cell.length_b   1.000
_cell.length_c   1.000
_cell.angle_alpha   90.00
_cell.angle_beta   90.00
_cell.angle_gamma   90.00
#
_symmetry.space_group_name_H-M   'P 1'
#
loop_
_entity.id
_entity.type
_entity.pdbx_description
1 polymer ?
#
loop_
_entity_poly.entity_id
_entity_poly.type
_entity_poly.pdbx_seq_one_letter_code
_entity_poly.pdbx_strand_id
1 'polypeptide(L)'
;MKKRRISFSFGVTYDTSTKKLKKIPEIVKEIINSEKLEYVDRLDRVHFTEFGDFSLNFDIVYYIKTKDYEKYKDTQQAINFAIKEAFEKEGIEMAFPTQTIFINK
;
A
#
# COMPACT_ATOMS: atom_id res chain seq x y z
N MET A 1 -18.30 9.74 -16.95
CA MET A 1 -17.82 8.49 -16.40
C MET A 1 -17.47 8.60 -14.94
N LYS A 2 -17.90 7.63 -14.16
CA LYS A 2 -17.66 7.69 -12.74
C LYS A 2 -16.35 7.02 -12.37
N LYS A 3 -15.60 7.66 -11.49
CA LYS A 3 -14.39 7.10 -10.96
C LYS A 3 -14.67 6.45 -9.63
N ARG A 4 -14.01 5.35 -9.37
CA ARG A 4 -14.23 4.61 -8.14
C ARG A 4 -13.12 4.91 -7.14
N ARG A 5 -13.52 5.20 -5.91
CA ARG A 5 -12.58 5.47 -4.85
C ARG A 5 -12.19 4.16 -4.19
N ILE A 6 -10.89 3.91 -4.14
CA ILE A 6 -10.35 2.68 -3.55
C ILE A 6 -9.51 3.07 -2.35
N SER A 7 -9.73 2.41 -1.23
CA SER A 7 -8.87 2.61 -0.09
C SER A 7 -8.34 1.27 0.38
N PHE A 8 -7.09 1.28 0.81
CA PHE A 8 -6.48 0.10 1.38
C PHE A 8 -5.41 0.53 2.37
N SER A 9 -4.95 -0.41 3.18
CA SER A 9 -3.97 -0.08 4.19
C SER A 9 -2.95 -1.18 4.29
N PHE A 10 -1.81 -0.84 4.89
CA PHE A 10 -0.80 -1.83 5.21
C PHE A 10 -0.07 -1.38 6.47
N GLY A 11 0.70 -2.29 7.04
CA GLY A 11 1.48 -1.98 8.22
C GLY A 11 2.92 -2.33 8.02
N VAL A 12 3.81 -1.63 8.70
CA VAL A 12 5.21 -1.97 8.72
C VAL A 12 5.63 -2.16 10.17
N THR A 13 6.76 -2.83 10.38
CA THR A 13 7.19 -3.17 11.72
C THR A 13 7.63 -1.93 12.49
N TYR A 14 7.57 -2.03 13.81
CA TYR A 14 8.01 -0.92 14.68
C TYR A 14 9.51 -0.65 14.56
N ASP A 15 10.25 -1.60 14.05
CA ASP A 15 11.69 -1.41 13.85
C ASP A 15 12.01 -0.45 12.71
N THR A 16 11.02 -0.10 11.91
CA THR A 16 11.23 0.83 10.81
C THR A 16 11.59 2.21 11.36
N SER A 17 12.72 2.74 10.91
CA SER A 17 13.14 4.04 11.40
C SER A 17 12.26 5.15 10.88
N THR A 18 12.23 6.27 11.59
CA THR A 18 11.45 7.43 11.17
C THR A 18 11.87 7.89 9.78
N LYS A 19 13.16 7.81 9.50
CA LYS A 19 13.65 8.21 8.19
C LYS A 19 13.04 7.36 7.09
N LYS A 20 12.94 6.06 7.31
CA LYS A 20 12.30 5.18 6.33
C LYS A 20 10.81 5.39 6.28
N LEU A 21 10.18 5.65 7.42
CA LEU A 21 8.76 5.93 7.45
C LEU A 21 8.40 7.13 6.57
N LYS A 22 9.25 8.15 6.60
CA LYS A 22 8.98 9.33 5.80
C LYS A 22 9.14 9.08 4.30
N LYS A 23 9.88 8.05 3.93
CA LYS A 23 10.02 7.70 2.52
C LYS A 23 8.82 6.94 1.98
N ILE A 24 8.05 6.29 2.84
CA ILE A 24 6.96 5.43 2.40
C ILE A 24 5.93 6.17 1.57
N PRO A 25 5.45 7.35 1.98
CA PRO A 25 4.49 8.06 1.13
C PRO A 25 5.03 8.36 -0.26
N GLU A 26 6.30 8.69 -0.36
CA GLU A 26 6.89 8.99 -1.65
C GLU A 26 7.02 7.75 -2.52
N ILE A 27 7.38 6.64 -1.91
CA ILE A 27 7.47 5.37 -2.62
C ILE A 27 6.10 4.98 -3.19
N VAL A 28 5.07 5.05 -2.36
CA VAL A 28 3.73 4.69 -2.78
C VAL A 28 3.24 5.64 -3.87
N LYS A 29 3.54 6.92 -3.70
CA LYS A 29 3.12 7.92 -4.69
C LYS A 29 3.73 7.62 -6.05
N GLU A 30 5.00 7.28 -6.10
CA GLU A 30 5.64 6.93 -7.36
C GLU A 30 5.03 5.71 -8.00
N ILE A 31 4.70 4.71 -7.17
CA ILE A 31 4.14 3.48 -7.68
C ILE A 31 2.76 3.72 -8.28
N ILE A 32 1.90 4.41 -7.55
CA ILE A 32 0.51 4.56 -7.98
C ILE A 32 0.40 5.52 -9.15
N ASN A 33 1.29 6.51 -9.23
CA ASN A 33 1.29 7.45 -10.34
C ASN A 33 2.07 6.94 -11.55
N SER A 34 2.54 5.69 -11.50
CA SER A 34 3.31 5.12 -12.60
C SER A 34 2.43 4.96 -13.84
N GLU A 35 3.01 5.24 -15.00
CA GLU A 35 2.30 5.08 -16.27
C GLU A 35 1.95 3.63 -16.56
N LYS A 36 2.58 2.71 -15.87
CA LYS A 36 2.29 1.29 -16.07
C LYS A 36 0.91 0.90 -15.55
N LEU A 37 0.34 1.72 -14.67
CA LEU A 37 -0.97 1.44 -14.09
C LEU A 37 -2.02 2.22 -14.85
N GLU A 38 -2.39 1.71 -16.02
CA GLU A 38 -3.23 2.48 -16.95
C GLU A 38 -4.64 2.77 -16.42
N TYR A 39 -5.13 1.97 -15.48
CA TYR A 39 -6.48 2.18 -14.96
C TYR A 39 -6.54 3.10 -13.75
N VAL A 40 -5.41 3.51 -13.23
CA VAL A 40 -5.38 4.44 -12.10
C VAL A 40 -5.60 5.85 -12.62
N ASP A 41 -6.56 6.55 -12.01
CA ASP A 41 -6.78 7.96 -12.35
C ASP A 41 -5.78 8.85 -11.64
N ARG A 42 -5.72 8.71 -10.32
CA ARG A 42 -4.77 9.49 -9.53
C ARG A 42 -4.74 8.96 -8.11
N LEU A 43 -3.64 9.28 -7.44
CA LEU A 43 -3.52 9.03 -6.01
C LEU A 43 -4.16 10.19 -5.25
N ASP A 44 -5.03 9.88 -4.30
CA ASP A 44 -5.63 10.91 -3.48
C ASP A 44 -4.75 11.22 -2.29
N ARG A 45 -4.39 10.20 -1.51
CA ARG A 45 -3.59 10.44 -0.31
C ARG A 45 -2.91 9.17 0.17
N VAL A 46 -1.78 9.38 0.87
CA VAL A 46 -1.06 8.35 1.59
C VAL A 46 -0.72 8.95 2.94
N HIS A 47 -1.16 8.31 4.01
CA HIS A 47 -0.89 8.84 5.36
C HIS A 47 -0.51 7.74 6.32
N PHE A 48 0.40 8.08 7.23
CA PHE A 48 0.70 7.27 8.39
C PHE A 48 -0.38 7.63 9.41
N THR A 49 -1.29 6.71 9.66
CA THR A 49 -2.50 7.05 10.38
C THR A 49 -2.53 6.62 11.83
N GLU A 50 -1.79 5.55 12.18
CA GLU A 50 -1.94 5.12 13.56
C GLU A 50 -0.83 4.17 13.97
N PHE A 51 -0.57 4.17 15.28
CA PHE A 51 0.31 3.20 15.90
C PHE A 51 -0.54 2.01 16.32
N GLY A 52 -0.49 0.94 15.53
CA GLY A 52 -1.26 -0.25 15.85
C GLY A 52 -0.58 -1.06 16.93
N ASP A 53 -1.24 -2.14 17.33
CA ASP A 53 -0.70 -3.00 18.37
C ASP A 53 0.62 -3.64 17.95
N PHE A 54 0.72 -4.01 16.69
CA PHE A 54 1.89 -4.72 16.20
C PHE A 54 2.49 -4.11 14.94
N SER A 55 2.00 -2.95 14.54
CA SER A 55 2.44 -2.35 13.30
C SER A 55 2.21 -0.86 13.28
N LEU A 56 2.97 -0.20 12.40
CA LEU A 56 2.76 1.22 12.11
C LEU A 56 1.93 1.27 10.85
N ASN A 57 0.72 1.79 10.93
CA ASN A 57 -0.28 1.64 9.89
C ASN A 57 -0.37 2.84 8.95
N PHE A 58 -0.46 2.54 7.67
CA PHE A 58 -0.61 3.55 6.62
C PHE A 58 -1.91 3.31 5.87
N ASP A 59 -2.60 4.41 5.55
CA ASP A 59 -3.80 4.37 4.73
C ASP A 59 -3.54 5.02 3.38
N ILE A 60 -4.01 4.37 2.33
CA ILE A 60 -3.82 4.84 0.97
C ILE A 60 -5.19 4.92 0.28
N VAL A 61 -5.42 6.03 -0.41
CA VAL A 61 -6.66 6.21 -1.18
C VAL A 61 -6.27 6.64 -2.59
N TYR A 62 -6.83 5.95 -3.57
CA TYR A 62 -6.63 6.34 -4.96
C TYR A 62 -7.92 6.15 -5.74
N TYR A 63 -7.97 6.73 -6.94
CA TYR A 63 -9.14 6.62 -7.79
C TYR A 63 -8.80 5.80 -9.01
N ILE A 64 -9.72 4.93 -9.39
CA ILE A 64 -9.54 4.06 -10.53
C ILE A 64 -10.59 4.39 -11.59
N LYS A 65 -10.20 4.29 -12.86
CA LYS A 65 -11.04 4.72 -13.96
C LYS A 65 -12.00 3.67 -14.48
N THR A 66 -11.81 2.43 -14.11
CA THR A 66 -12.61 1.34 -14.66
C THR A 66 -13.67 0.86 -13.70
N LYS A 67 -14.76 0.35 -14.25
CA LYS A 67 -15.81 -0.30 -13.46
C LYS A 67 -15.62 -1.81 -13.42
N ASP A 68 -14.71 -2.33 -14.21
CA ASP A 68 -14.47 -3.76 -14.31
C ASP A 68 -13.79 -4.25 -13.04
N TYR A 69 -14.46 -5.16 -12.33
CA TYR A 69 -13.95 -5.67 -11.07
C TYR A 69 -12.61 -6.37 -11.24
N GLU A 70 -12.47 -7.12 -12.31
CA GLU A 70 -11.24 -7.85 -12.56
C GLU A 70 -10.07 -6.92 -12.80
N LYS A 71 -10.30 -5.85 -13.55
CA LYS A 71 -9.24 -4.87 -13.80
C LYS A 71 -8.87 -4.13 -12.55
N TYR A 72 -9.84 -3.88 -11.70
CA TYR A 72 -9.57 -3.27 -10.41
C TYR A 72 -8.67 -4.21 -9.57
N LYS A 73 -9.00 -5.48 -9.52
CA LYS A 73 -8.20 -6.43 -8.75
C LYS A 73 -6.81 -6.60 -9.33
N ASP A 74 -6.69 -6.62 -10.64
CA ASP A 74 -5.39 -6.70 -11.29
C ASP A 74 -4.54 -5.49 -10.98
N THR A 75 -5.16 -4.32 -10.98
CA THR A 75 -4.46 -3.08 -10.66
C THR A 75 -3.98 -3.09 -9.21
N GLN A 76 -4.86 -3.50 -8.30
CA GLN A 76 -4.49 -3.56 -6.90
C GLN A 76 -3.36 -4.58 -6.67
N GLN A 77 -3.41 -5.70 -7.36
CA GLN A 77 -2.35 -6.69 -7.26
C GLN A 77 -1.02 -6.13 -7.75
N ALA A 78 -1.03 -5.41 -8.85
CA ALA A 78 0.19 -4.80 -9.37
C ALA A 78 0.76 -3.79 -8.38
N ILE A 79 -0.12 -3.01 -7.76
CA ILE A 79 0.30 -2.06 -6.74
C ILE A 79 0.92 -2.79 -5.56
N ASN A 80 0.29 -3.87 -5.12
CA ASN A 80 0.80 -4.63 -3.98
C ASN A 80 2.18 -5.21 -4.26
N PHE A 81 2.37 -5.78 -5.44
CA PHE A 81 3.67 -6.33 -5.81
C PHE A 81 4.74 -5.24 -5.84
N ALA A 82 4.39 -4.10 -6.41
CA ALA A 82 5.35 -3.01 -6.52
C ALA A 82 5.74 -2.46 -5.15
N ILE A 83 4.76 -2.36 -4.24
CA ILE A 83 5.03 -1.91 -2.89
C ILE A 83 5.96 -2.88 -2.17
N LYS A 84 5.67 -4.17 -2.29
CA LYS A 84 6.50 -5.16 -1.62
C LYS A 84 7.91 -5.13 -2.14
N GLU A 85 8.06 -5.05 -3.45
CA GLU A 85 9.38 -4.98 -4.06
C GLU A 85 10.17 -3.76 -3.60
N ALA A 86 9.49 -2.61 -3.62
CA ALA A 86 10.15 -1.37 -3.24
C ALA A 86 10.58 -1.39 -1.78
N PHE A 87 9.73 -1.95 -0.92
CA PHE A 87 10.04 -2.02 0.50
C PHE A 87 11.21 -2.96 0.75
N GLU A 88 11.29 -4.05 0.00
CA GLU A 88 12.43 -4.95 0.12
C GLU A 88 13.74 -4.26 -0.24
N LYS A 89 13.70 -3.44 -1.28
CA LYS A 89 14.89 -2.70 -1.68
C LYS A 89 15.31 -1.68 -0.65
N GLU A 90 14.35 -1.08 0.03
CA GLU A 90 14.64 -0.05 1.02
C GLU A 90 14.90 -0.62 2.41
N GLY A 91 14.75 -1.92 2.58
CA GLY A 91 14.93 -2.52 3.88
C GLY A 91 13.78 -2.24 4.82
N ILE A 92 12.59 -2.01 4.30
CA ILE A 92 11.39 -1.79 5.09
C ILE A 92 10.64 -3.11 5.20
N GLU A 93 10.34 -3.52 6.41
CA GLU A 93 9.69 -4.78 6.64
C GLU A 93 8.21 -4.60 6.91
N MET A 94 7.37 -5.33 6.18
CA MET A 94 5.93 -5.24 6.39
C MET A 94 5.53 -6.11 7.58
N ALA A 95 4.54 -5.63 8.32
CA ALA A 95 4.06 -6.33 9.50
C ALA A 95 2.89 -7.22 9.14
N PHE A 96 2.81 -8.36 9.79
CA PHE A 96 1.74 -9.32 9.58
C PHE A 96 0.93 -9.47 10.86
N PRO A 97 -0.36 -9.80 10.74
CA PRO A 97 -1.18 -10.00 11.92
C PRO A 97 -0.60 -11.10 12.80
N THR A 98 -0.55 -10.84 14.08
CA THR A 98 0.05 -11.76 15.01
C THR A 98 -0.69 -13.09 15.11
N GLN A 99 -2.00 -13.03 15.03
CA GLN A 99 -2.78 -14.24 15.17
C GLN A 99 -2.51 -15.24 14.07
N THR A 100 -1.99 -14.79 12.96
CA THR A 100 -1.65 -15.68 11.87
C THR A 100 -0.61 -16.69 12.28
N ILE A 101 0.25 -16.30 13.17
CA ILE A 101 1.35 -17.14 13.61
C ILE A 101 0.88 -18.31 14.44
N PHE A 102 -0.16 -18.12 15.20
CA PHE A 102 -0.64 -19.16 16.09
C PHE A 102 -1.19 -20.34 15.36
N ILE A 103 -1.67 -20.12 14.19
CA ILE A 103 -2.32 -21.15 13.43
C ILE A 103 -1.36 -22.22 12.99
N ASN A 104 -0.13 -21.92 13.03
CA ASN A 104 0.88 -22.82 12.51
C ASN A 104 1.24 -23.94 13.42
N LYS A 105 0.50 -24.09 14.43
CA LYS A 105 0.92 -25.11 15.35
C LYS A 105 0.53 -26.44 14.94
#